data_883411fee9a1ec400e971f421c0251e0
#
_entry.id   883411fee9a1ec400e971f421c0251e0
#
_cell.length_a   1.000
_cell.length_b   1.000
_cell.length_c   1.000
_cell.angle_alpha   90.00
_cell.angle_beta   90.00
_cell.angle_gamma   90.00
#
_symmetry.space_group_name_H-M   'P 1'
#
loop_
_entity.id
_entity.type
_entity.pdbx_description
1 polymer ?
#
loop_
_entity_poly.entity_id
_entity_poly.type
_entity_poly.pdbx_seq_one_letter_code
_entity_poly.pdbx_strand_id
1 'polypeptide(L)'
;MARQGRRGRRQFNDEIVPASIKTRQGDVVVDRDEHPNPATTLEGLARLRPVFDPAGTITAGNASGLNDGAAAVLVMSETRMNELGLKPMARIAAYGSAGVEPMDMGLGPVAASRLALEKAGWQPSELDVMEINEAFAAQAIAVNREMGWNEEIINMSGGALALGHPLAGSGCRIVVTLLHEMTRRKARKGLASLCIGGGQGVAICLER
;
A
#
# COMPACT_ATOMS: atom_id res chain seq x y z
N MET A 1 -5.07 -1.59 12.71
CA MET A 1 -3.80 -1.53 13.49
C MET A 1 -3.48 -2.79 14.31
N ALA A 2 -4.41 -3.59 14.77
CA ALA A 2 -4.13 -4.74 15.67
C ALA A 2 -3.75 -6.06 14.98
N ARG A 3 -3.64 -6.16 13.67
CA ARG A 3 -3.38 -7.42 12.96
C ARG A 3 -1.90 -7.75 12.73
N GLN A 4 -0.96 -6.87 13.14
CA GLN A 4 0.48 -7.11 12.98
C GLN A 4 1.14 -7.88 14.15
N GLY A 5 0.43 -8.78 14.78
CA GLY A 5 1.03 -9.79 15.63
C GLY A 5 2.00 -10.69 14.84
N ARG A 6 2.69 -11.61 15.53
CA ARG A 6 3.69 -12.56 14.96
C ARG A 6 3.31 -13.21 13.61
N ARG A 7 2.02 -13.24 13.24
CA ARG A 7 1.54 -13.72 11.93
C ARG A 7 1.85 -12.75 10.78
N GLY A 8 1.74 -11.43 10.98
CA GLY A 8 2.01 -10.45 9.92
C GLY A 8 3.47 -10.45 9.45
N ARG A 9 4.44 -10.62 10.37
CA ARG A 9 5.87 -10.64 10.00
C ARG A 9 6.25 -11.79 9.06
N ARG A 10 5.61 -12.96 9.14
CA ARG A 10 5.89 -14.09 8.24
C ARG A 10 5.30 -13.90 6.84
N GLN A 11 4.30 -13.03 6.69
CA GLN A 11 3.63 -12.81 5.42
C GLN A 11 4.49 -12.01 4.42
N PHE A 12 5.40 -11.15 4.91
CA PHE A 12 6.31 -10.38 4.08
C PHE A 12 7.60 -11.12 3.67
N ASN A 13 7.89 -12.28 4.23
CA ASN A 13 9.15 -12.99 3.97
C ASN A 13 9.38 -13.32 2.50
N ASP A 14 8.31 -13.57 1.75
CA ASP A 14 8.40 -13.95 0.33
C ASP A 14 8.60 -12.74 -0.59
N GLU A 15 8.39 -11.51 -0.08
CA GLU A 15 8.49 -10.28 -0.86
C GLU A 15 9.68 -9.38 -0.43
N ILE A 16 10.30 -9.66 0.72
CA ILE A 16 11.46 -8.93 1.20
C ILE A 16 12.73 -9.47 0.54
N VAL A 17 13.51 -8.57 -0.03
CA VAL A 17 14.86 -8.83 -0.51
C VAL A 17 15.85 -8.22 0.48
N PRO A 18 16.66 -9.04 1.18
CA PRO A 18 17.64 -8.52 2.12
C PRO A 18 18.67 -7.61 1.44
N ALA A 19 18.97 -6.47 2.04
CA ALA A 19 19.98 -5.54 1.56
C ALA A 19 21.24 -5.59 2.42
N SER A 20 22.41 -5.85 1.82
CA SER A 20 23.71 -5.78 2.50
C SER A 20 24.28 -4.38 2.43
N ILE A 21 24.51 -3.76 3.58
CA ILE A 21 25.07 -2.41 3.71
C ILE A 21 26.49 -2.52 4.26
N LYS A 22 27.46 -2.00 3.52
CA LYS A 22 28.86 -1.90 3.99
C LYS A 22 28.98 -0.81 5.04
N THR A 23 29.41 -1.17 6.22
CA THR A 23 29.71 -0.23 7.30
C THR A 23 31.20 -0.28 7.68
N ARG A 24 31.66 0.69 8.48
CA ARG A 24 33.03 0.68 9.02
C ARG A 24 33.33 -0.52 9.94
N GLN A 25 32.27 -1.15 10.46
CA GLN A 25 32.34 -2.28 11.40
C GLN A 25 32.09 -3.64 10.72
N GLY A 26 31.93 -3.65 9.40
CA GLY A 26 31.60 -4.84 8.60
C GLY A 26 30.26 -4.70 7.87
N ASP A 27 29.88 -5.73 7.13
CA ASP A 27 28.63 -5.75 6.40
C ASP A 27 27.44 -6.02 7.34
N VAL A 28 26.39 -5.20 7.22
CA VAL A 28 25.14 -5.36 7.96
C VAL A 28 24.05 -5.75 6.97
N VAL A 29 23.32 -6.83 7.28
CA VAL A 29 22.18 -7.26 6.49
C VAL A 29 20.90 -6.66 7.07
N VAL A 30 20.19 -5.88 6.26
CA VAL A 30 18.86 -5.35 6.58
C VAL A 30 17.83 -6.24 5.89
N ASP A 31 17.08 -7.01 6.67
CA ASP A 31 16.09 -8.00 6.24
C ASP A 31 14.72 -7.80 6.91
N ARG A 32 14.53 -6.69 7.62
CA ARG A 32 13.32 -6.39 8.40
C ARG A 32 13.00 -4.91 8.38
N ASP A 33 11.70 -4.61 8.35
CA ASP A 33 11.21 -3.27 8.61
C ASP A 33 11.41 -2.90 10.09
N GLU A 34 12.03 -1.75 10.35
CA GLU A 34 12.32 -1.25 11.70
C GLU A 34 11.12 -0.46 12.28
N HIS A 35 10.28 0.12 11.40
CA HIS A 35 9.18 1.00 11.80
C HIS A 35 8.08 0.32 12.65
N PRO A 36 7.68 -0.97 12.41
CA PRO A 36 6.63 -1.60 13.18
C PRO A 36 6.95 -1.66 14.68
N ASN A 37 6.15 -0.96 15.48
CA ASN A 37 6.33 -0.90 16.93
C ASN A 37 5.34 -1.85 17.66
N PRO A 38 5.80 -2.98 18.19
CA PRO A 38 4.95 -3.95 18.88
C PRO A 38 4.44 -3.45 20.24
N ALA A 39 5.01 -2.38 20.79
CA ALA A 39 4.59 -1.77 22.05
C ALA A 39 3.47 -0.74 21.89
N THR A 40 2.98 -0.51 20.67
CA THR A 40 1.88 0.44 20.40
C THR A 40 0.60 -0.04 21.07
N THR A 41 -0.02 0.82 21.90
CA THR A 41 -1.32 0.59 22.55
C THR A 41 -2.29 1.70 22.23
N LEU A 42 -3.59 1.43 22.36
CA LEU A 42 -4.64 2.44 22.17
C LEU A 42 -4.51 3.58 23.16
N GLU A 43 -4.16 3.28 24.41
CA GLU A 43 -3.93 4.28 25.46
C GLU A 43 -2.73 5.16 25.16
N GLY A 44 -1.66 4.57 24.59
CA GLY A 44 -0.49 5.31 24.13
C GLY A 44 -0.83 6.27 22.97
N LEU A 45 -1.60 5.79 22.00
CA LEU A 45 -2.05 6.61 20.87
C LEU A 45 -2.97 7.75 21.30
N ALA A 46 -3.87 7.50 22.24
CA ALA A 46 -4.83 8.51 22.75
C ALA A 46 -4.16 9.68 23.49
N ARG A 47 -2.91 9.53 23.96
CA ARG A 47 -2.15 10.58 24.64
C ARG A 47 -1.38 11.50 23.69
N LEU A 48 -1.31 11.15 22.42
CA LEU A 48 -0.58 11.95 21.43
C LEU A 48 -1.34 13.21 21.08
N ARG A 49 -0.58 14.31 20.92
CA ARG A 49 -1.14 15.60 20.53
C ARG A 49 -1.28 15.69 19.02
N PRO A 50 -2.33 16.39 18.50
CA PRO A 50 -2.41 16.75 17.11
C PRO A 50 -1.17 17.53 16.64
N VAL A 51 -0.70 17.27 15.39
CA VAL A 51 0.54 17.86 14.87
C VAL A 51 0.30 19.04 13.92
N PHE A 52 -0.84 19.14 13.27
CA PHE A 52 -1.13 20.20 12.28
C PHE A 52 -2.08 21.27 12.85
N ASP A 53 -3.16 20.84 13.46
CA ASP A 53 -4.18 21.70 14.04
C ASP A 53 -4.43 21.23 15.48
N PRO A 54 -4.35 22.12 16.50
CA PRO A 54 -4.64 21.77 17.89
C PRO A 54 -6.03 21.16 18.11
N ALA A 55 -7.01 21.52 17.27
CA ALA A 55 -8.36 20.94 17.26
C ALA A 55 -8.50 19.73 16.33
N GLY A 56 -7.43 19.36 15.63
CA GLY A 56 -7.41 18.26 14.65
C GLY A 56 -7.26 16.90 15.29
N THR A 57 -7.24 15.88 14.45
CA THR A 57 -7.17 14.46 14.86
C THR A 57 -5.88 13.76 14.41
N ILE A 58 -5.04 14.40 13.57
CA ILE A 58 -3.83 13.79 13.05
C ILE A 58 -2.69 13.93 14.05
N THR A 59 -2.15 12.81 14.50
CA THR A 59 -1.04 12.72 15.46
C THR A 59 0.11 11.91 14.87
N ALA A 60 1.27 11.92 15.51
CA ALA A 60 2.40 11.07 15.13
C ALA A 60 2.08 9.55 15.16
N GLY A 61 1.02 9.14 15.86
CA GLY A 61 0.64 7.73 15.95
C GLY A 61 -0.37 7.27 14.91
N ASN A 62 -0.98 8.20 14.15
CA ASN A 62 -1.94 7.90 13.09
C ASN A 62 -1.58 8.55 11.74
N ALA A 63 -0.36 9.07 11.64
CA ALA A 63 0.32 9.43 10.40
C ALA A 63 1.36 8.35 10.07
N SER A 64 1.61 8.10 8.79
CA SER A 64 2.70 7.22 8.37
C SER A 64 4.06 7.87 8.65
N GLY A 65 5.06 7.07 9.00
CA GLY A 65 6.44 7.53 9.10
C GLY A 65 7.05 7.80 7.73
N LEU A 66 8.00 8.74 7.66
CA LEU A 66 8.89 8.90 6.52
C LEU A 66 10.01 7.86 6.66
N ASN A 67 10.15 6.98 5.69
CA ASN A 67 11.06 5.86 5.74
C ASN A 67 11.83 5.72 4.43
N ASP A 68 13.02 5.14 4.51
CA ASP A 68 13.74 4.66 3.34
C ASP A 68 13.14 3.34 2.88
N GLY A 69 13.13 3.10 1.58
CA GLY A 69 12.63 1.85 1.02
C GLY A 69 12.70 1.84 -0.49
N ALA A 70 12.80 0.64 -1.05
CA ALA A 70 12.78 0.43 -2.49
C ALA A 70 11.97 -0.83 -2.81
N ALA A 71 11.37 -0.84 -4.00
CA ALA A 71 10.69 -2.00 -4.54
C ALA A 71 10.89 -2.04 -6.07
N ALA A 72 10.81 -3.21 -6.66
CA ALA A 72 10.95 -3.39 -8.09
C ALA A 72 9.95 -4.41 -8.62
N VAL A 73 9.38 -4.14 -9.78
CA VAL A 73 8.57 -5.07 -10.55
C VAL A 73 9.08 -5.11 -11.98
N LEU A 74 9.05 -6.29 -12.60
CA LEU A 74 9.37 -6.45 -14.00
C LEU A 74 8.07 -6.41 -14.81
N VAL A 75 7.95 -5.43 -15.70
CA VAL A 75 6.80 -5.26 -16.59
C VAL A 75 7.21 -5.55 -18.02
N MET A 76 6.41 -6.33 -18.74
CA MET A 76 6.65 -6.64 -20.15
C MET A 76 5.32 -6.92 -20.88
N SER A 77 5.39 -6.92 -22.21
CA SER A 77 4.25 -7.33 -23.03
C SER A 77 4.03 -8.86 -22.93
N GLU A 78 2.80 -9.30 -23.16
CA GLU A 78 2.46 -10.71 -23.25
C GLU A 78 3.29 -11.44 -24.32
N THR A 79 3.50 -10.80 -25.45
CA THR A 79 4.38 -11.33 -26.53
C THR A 79 5.78 -11.64 -25.99
N ARG A 80 6.39 -10.68 -25.29
CA ARG A 80 7.74 -10.85 -24.76
C ARG A 80 7.80 -11.90 -23.65
N MET A 81 6.78 -11.96 -22.82
CA MET A 81 6.65 -12.99 -21.79
C MET A 81 6.62 -14.41 -22.41
N ASN A 82 5.83 -14.59 -23.48
CA ASN A 82 5.70 -15.86 -24.19
C ASN A 82 7.02 -16.25 -24.86
N GLU A 83 7.70 -15.30 -25.54
CA GLU A 83 9.03 -15.53 -26.15
C GLU A 83 10.07 -16.04 -25.14
N LEU A 84 10.02 -15.52 -23.92
CA LEU A 84 10.94 -15.88 -22.84
C LEU A 84 10.48 -17.10 -22.02
N GLY A 85 9.31 -17.67 -22.29
CA GLY A 85 8.74 -18.78 -21.53
C GLY A 85 8.46 -18.44 -20.06
N LEU A 86 8.20 -17.17 -19.75
CA LEU A 86 7.98 -16.71 -18.39
C LEU A 86 6.53 -16.89 -17.95
N LYS A 87 6.34 -17.02 -16.65
CA LYS A 87 5.02 -17.12 -16.01
C LYS A 87 4.70 -15.80 -15.30
N PRO A 88 3.66 -15.05 -15.70
CA PRO A 88 3.34 -13.80 -15.05
C PRO A 88 2.77 -14.02 -13.65
N MET A 89 3.03 -13.10 -12.73
CA MET A 89 2.34 -13.06 -11.44
C MET A 89 0.90 -12.55 -11.58
N ALA A 90 0.70 -11.55 -12.44
CA ALA A 90 -0.60 -11.00 -12.79
C ALA A 90 -0.52 -10.21 -14.12
N ARG A 91 -1.66 -9.90 -14.71
CA ARG A 91 -1.84 -8.98 -15.83
C ARG A 91 -2.33 -7.62 -15.30
N ILE A 92 -1.83 -6.53 -15.87
CA ILE A 92 -2.39 -5.19 -15.64
C ILE A 92 -3.69 -5.10 -16.45
N ALA A 93 -4.83 -5.07 -15.77
CA ALA A 93 -6.14 -4.95 -16.41
C ALA A 93 -6.43 -3.50 -16.80
N ALA A 94 -6.15 -2.57 -15.89
CA ALA A 94 -6.33 -1.14 -16.13
C ALA A 94 -5.53 -0.31 -15.13
N TYR A 95 -5.43 0.99 -15.38
CA TYR A 95 -4.92 1.98 -14.43
C TYR A 95 -5.65 3.31 -14.57
N GLY A 96 -5.66 4.08 -13.47
CA GLY A 96 -6.23 5.41 -13.39
C GLY A 96 -5.27 6.39 -12.73
N SER A 97 -5.23 7.61 -13.24
CA SER A 97 -4.59 8.76 -12.61
C SER A 97 -5.60 9.90 -12.62
N ALA A 98 -5.79 10.55 -11.49
CA ALA A 98 -6.78 11.59 -11.33
C ALA A 98 -6.25 12.74 -10.48
N GLY A 99 -6.74 13.97 -10.74
CA GLY A 99 -6.51 15.15 -9.92
C GLY A 99 -7.70 15.39 -9.01
N VAL A 100 -7.42 15.96 -7.85
CA VAL A 100 -8.39 16.49 -6.88
C VAL A 100 -7.89 17.83 -6.38
N GLU A 101 -8.71 18.59 -5.65
CA GLU A 101 -8.25 19.81 -4.99
C GLU A 101 -7.04 19.51 -4.09
N PRO A 102 -5.97 20.33 -4.12
CA PRO A 102 -4.75 20.09 -3.33
C PRO A 102 -4.98 19.88 -1.84
N MET A 103 -5.97 20.57 -1.26
CA MET A 103 -6.32 20.40 0.16
C MET A 103 -6.99 19.07 0.46
N ASP A 104 -7.60 18.45 -0.56
CA ASP A 104 -8.26 17.14 -0.50
C ASP A 104 -7.38 16.01 -1.06
N MET A 105 -6.06 16.21 -1.09
CA MET A 105 -5.12 15.26 -1.71
C MET A 105 -5.29 13.82 -1.19
N GLY A 106 -5.72 13.66 0.04
CA GLY A 106 -5.99 12.35 0.65
C GLY A 106 -7.11 11.56 -0.05
N LEU A 107 -8.00 12.23 -0.79
CA LEU A 107 -9.09 11.61 -1.57
C LEU A 107 -8.69 11.27 -3.01
N GLY A 108 -7.46 11.57 -3.42
CA GLY A 108 -6.94 11.16 -4.73
C GLY A 108 -7.17 9.69 -5.09
N PRO A 109 -7.00 8.73 -4.15
CA PRO A 109 -7.29 7.32 -4.39
C PRO A 109 -8.74 7.04 -4.81
N VAL A 110 -9.72 7.83 -4.36
CA VAL A 110 -11.13 7.66 -4.73
C VAL A 110 -11.33 7.89 -6.23
N ALA A 111 -10.90 9.06 -6.71
CA ALA A 111 -11.04 9.41 -8.12
C ALA A 111 -10.24 8.46 -9.03
N ALA A 112 -9.00 8.14 -8.64
CA ALA A 112 -8.14 7.24 -9.41
C ALA A 112 -8.68 5.80 -9.45
N SER A 113 -9.19 5.28 -8.32
CA SER A 113 -9.75 3.93 -8.26
C SER A 113 -11.04 3.80 -9.05
N ARG A 114 -11.95 4.80 -8.98
CA ARG A 114 -13.15 4.82 -9.80
C ARG A 114 -12.82 4.76 -11.31
N LEU A 115 -11.84 5.57 -11.74
CA LEU A 115 -11.38 5.57 -13.12
C LEU A 115 -10.74 4.25 -13.55
N ALA A 116 -9.91 3.65 -12.67
CA ALA A 116 -9.27 2.35 -12.96
C ALA A 116 -10.31 1.22 -13.06
N LEU A 117 -11.28 1.18 -12.14
CA LEU A 117 -12.37 0.20 -12.14
C LEU A 117 -13.27 0.35 -13.36
N GLU A 118 -13.63 1.58 -13.74
CA GLU A 118 -14.40 1.87 -14.95
C GLU A 118 -13.68 1.33 -16.20
N LYS A 119 -12.38 1.62 -16.35
CA LYS A 119 -11.57 1.13 -17.48
C LYS A 119 -11.43 -0.39 -17.49
N ALA A 120 -11.38 -1.02 -16.32
CA ALA A 120 -11.33 -2.47 -16.20
C ALA A 120 -12.69 -3.14 -16.45
N GLY A 121 -13.78 -2.37 -16.40
CA GLY A 121 -15.15 -2.89 -16.44
C GLY A 121 -15.52 -3.66 -15.16
N TRP A 122 -14.94 -3.29 -14.01
CA TRP A 122 -15.13 -3.98 -12.75
C TRP A 122 -15.96 -3.18 -11.76
N GLN A 123 -16.73 -3.90 -10.93
CA GLN A 123 -17.39 -3.31 -9.77
C GLN A 123 -16.48 -3.46 -8.53
N PRO A 124 -16.54 -2.54 -7.56
CA PRO A 124 -15.79 -2.68 -6.31
C PRO A 124 -16.03 -4.00 -5.56
N SER A 125 -17.23 -4.55 -5.68
CA SER A 125 -17.63 -5.83 -5.06
C SER A 125 -16.97 -7.07 -5.68
N GLU A 126 -16.32 -6.92 -6.84
CA GLU A 126 -15.61 -8.01 -7.51
C GLU A 126 -14.14 -8.11 -7.10
N LEU A 127 -13.65 -7.16 -6.30
CA LEU A 127 -12.28 -7.17 -5.81
C LEU A 127 -12.11 -8.20 -4.69
N ASP A 128 -11.05 -8.99 -4.78
CA ASP A 128 -10.71 -10.01 -3.80
C ASP A 128 -9.70 -9.49 -2.77
N VAL A 129 -8.82 -8.55 -3.15
CA VAL A 129 -7.77 -7.98 -2.30
C VAL A 129 -7.40 -6.58 -2.76
N MET A 130 -7.11 -5.71 -1.81
CA MET A 130 -6.69 -4.33 -2.09
C MET A 130 -5.51 -3.90 -1.22
N GLU A 131 -4.64 -3.08 -1.82
CA GLU A 131 -3.56 -2.37 -1.13
C GLU A 131 -3.75 -0.87 -1.33
N ILE A 132 -4.23 -0.19 -0.31
CA ILE A 132 -4.47 1.27 -0.32
C ILE A 132 -3.45 1.91 0.61
N ASN A 133 -2.61 2.78 0.09
CA ASN A 133 -1.59 3.42 0.90
C ASN A 133 -2.20 4.29 2.00
N GLU A 134 -1.72 4.09 3.22
CA GLU A 134 -2.17 4.79 4.42
C GLU A 134 -1.21 5.96 4.73
N ALA A 135 -1.32 7.07 4.02
CA ALA A 135 -0.54 8.27 4.37
C ALA A 135 -0.94 8.78 5.77
N PHE A 136 -2.24 8.74 6.07
CA PHE A 136 -2.85 9.08 7.36
C PHE A 136 -4.03 8.14 7.63
N ALA A 137 -4.27 7.78 8.90
CA ALA A 137 -5.45 6.99 9.25
C ALA A 137 -6.76 7.69 8.87
N ALA A 138 -6.85 9.00 9.08
CA ALA A 138 -8.01 9.79 8.71
C ALA A 138 -8.27 9.74 7.19
N GLN A 139 -7.21 9.82 6.39
CA GLN A 139 -7.29 9.70 4.93
C GLN A 139 -7.76 8.31 4.51
N ALA A 140 -7.22 7.24 5.09
CA ALA A 140 -7.62 5.87 4.78
C ALA A 140 -9.10 5.63 5.10
N ILE A 141 -9.58 6.12 6.25
CA ILE A 141 -11.00 6.06 6.64
C ILE A 141 -11.87 6.83 5.64
N ALA A 142 -11.47 8.03 5.24
CA ALA A 142 -12.23 8.84 4.29
C ALA A 142 -12.35 8.13 2.93
N VAL A 143 -11.26 7.59 2.40
CA VAL A 143 -11.26 6.82 1.14
C VAL A 143 -12.18 5.61 1.25
N ASN A 144 -12.11 4.84 2.35
CA ASN A 144 -12.95 3.67 2.54
C ASN A 144 -14.45 4.02 2.58
N ARG A 145 -14.81 5.10 3.27
CA ARG A 145 -16.19 5.60 3.33
C ARG A 145 -16.71 6.05 1.97
N GLU A 146 -15.92 6.81 1.22
CA GLU A 146 -16.30 7.31 -0.10
C GLU A 146 -16.45 6.20 -1.14
N MET A 147 -15.66 5.15 -1.04
CA MET A 147 -15.71 4.01 -1.96
C MET A 147 -16.74 2.96 -1.56
N GLY A 148 -17.11 2.86 -0.28
CA GLY A 148 -18.06 1.89 0.23
C GLY A 148 -17.67 0.42 -0.01
N TRP A 149 -16.37 0.15 -0.14
CA TRP A 149 -15.86 -1.19 -0.39
C TRP A 149 -15.65 -2.00 0.89
N ASN A 150 -15.38 -3.30 0.74
CA ASN A 150 -15.16 -4.19 1.87
C ASN A 150 -13.80 -3.92 2.51
N GLU A 151 -13.80 -3.37 3.72
CA GLU A 151 -12.57 -3.06 4.47
C GLU A 151 -11.77 -4.30 4.89
N GLU A 152 -12.39 -5.49 4.93
CA GLU A 152 -11.70 -6.72 5.35
C GLU A 152 -10.67 -7.21 4.33
N ILE A 153 -10.77 -6.78 3.07
CA ILE A 153 -9.84 -7.14 2.00
C ILE A 153 -8.77 -6.07 1.75
N ILE A 154 -8.74 -5.00 2.55
CA ILE A 154 -7.78 -3.89 2.42
C ILE A 154 -6.61 -4.10 3.37
N ASN A 155 -5.37 -3.94 2.84
CA ASN A 155 -4.12 -3.94 3.62
C ASN A 155 -4.09 -5.09 4.64
N MET A 156 -4.43 -6.28 4.19
CA MET A 156 -4.70 -7.43 5.06
C MET A 156 -3.49 -7.88 5.87
N SER A 157 -2.29 -7.59 5.40
CA SER A 157 -1.02 -7.84 6.10
C SER A 157 -0.52 -6.63 6.90
N GLY A 158 -1.21 -5.49 6.79
CA GLY A 158 -0.87 -4.20 7.38
C GLY A 158 -0.43 -3.20 6.32
N GLY A 159 -0.52 -1.92 6.63
CA GLY A 159 -0.25 -0.80 5.74
C GLY A 159 0.83 0.15 6.23
N ALA A 160 0.95 1.28 5.58
CA ALA A 160 2.01 2.26 5.79
C ALA A 160 2.04 2.89 7.19
N LEU A 161 0.93 2.93 7.90
CA LEU A 161 0.89 3.39 9.30
C LEU A 161 1.77 2.53 10.22
N ALA A 162 1.94 1.27 9.86
CA ALA A 162 2.76 0.36 10.64
C ALA A 162 4.11 0.04 9.99
N LEU A 163 4.17 -0.02 8.65
CA LEU A 163 5.38 -0.36 7.89
C LEU A 163 6.25 0.86 7.59
N GLY A 164 5.66 2.05 7.55
CA GLY A 164 6.29 3.26 7.03
C GLY A 164 5.91 3.55 5.58
N HIS A 165 6.26 4.76 5.13
CA HIS A 165 5.90 5.28 3.81
C HIS A 165 7.13 5.82 3.08
N PRO A 166 7.84 4.98 2.30
CA PRO A 166 8.98 5.40 1.50
C PRO A 166 8.52 6.19 0.25
N LEU A 167 7.81 7.28 0.45
CA LEU A 167 7.21 8.21 -0.53
C LEU A 167 7.27 7.73 -1.99
N ALA A 168 8.38 7.97 -2.69
CA ALA A 168 8.57 7.59 -4.09
C ALA A 168 8.57 6.06 -4.33
N GLY A 169 8.92 5.26 -3.34
CA GLY A 169 8.91 3.78 -3.40
C GLY A 169 7.56 3.16 -3.13
N SER A 170 6.64 3.86 -2.48
CA SER A 170 5.40 3.28 -1.95
C SER A 170 4.47 2.72 -3.04
N GLY A 171 4.38 3.36 -4.20
CA GLY A 171 3.55 2.85 -5.29
C GLY A 171 3.97 1.45 -5.74
N CYS A 172 5.26 1.24 -5.97
CA CYS A 172 5.79 -0.07 -6.31
C CYS A 172 5.69 -1.06 -5.14
N ARG A 173 5.95 -0.62 -3.90
CA ARG A 173 5.85 -1.44 -2.70
C ARG A 173 4.45 -2.04 -2.53
N ILE A 174 3.38 -1.23 -2.64
CA ILE A 174 2.01 -1.74 -2.50
C ILE A 174 1.63 -2.70 -3.65
N VAL A 175 2.17 -2.49 -4.86
CA VAL A 175 1.97 -3.42 -5.99
C VAL A 175 2.65 -4.77 -5.70
N VAL A 176 3.87 -4.77 -5.17
CA VAL A 176 4.57 -6.01 -4.76
C VAL A 176 3.76 -6.76 -3.71
N THR A 177 3.31 -6.07 -2.65
CA THR A 177 2.47 -6.69 -1.62
C THR A 177 1.17 -7.24 -2.20
N LEU A 178 0.49 -6.47 -3.08
CA LEU A 178 -0.72 -6.91 -3.76
C LEU A 178 -0.51 -8.21 -4.54
N LEU A 179 0.57 -8.31 -5.33
CA LEU A 179 0.90 -9.51 -6.10
C LEU A 179 1.13 -10.74 -5.20
N HIS A 180 1.83 -10.56 -4.10
CA HIS A 180 2.06 -11.62 -3.12
C HIS A 180 0.78 -12.01 -2.36
N GLU A 181 -0.06 -11.05 -1.98
CA GLU A 181 -1.38 -11.33 -1.39
C GLU A 181 -2.30 -12.06 -2.37
N MET A 182 -2.36 -11.62 -3.63
CA MET A 182 -3.12 -12.31 -4.68
C MET A 182 -2.65 -13.76 -4.83
N THR A 183 -1.35 -14.00 -4.76
CA THR A 183 -0.78 -15.34 -4.86
C THR A 183 -1.15 -16.22 -3.66
N ARG A 184 -0.94 -15.73 -2.45
CA ARG A 184 -1.22 -16.45 -1.20
C ARG A 184 -2.70 -16.82 -1.06
N ARG A 185 -3.59 -15.93 -1.49
CA ARG A 185 -5.05 -16.08 -1.33
C ARG A 185 -5.73 -16.69 -2.53
N LYS A 186 -4.98 -16.93 -3.61
CA LYS A 186 -5.54 -17.36 -4.90
C LYS A 186 -6.58 -16.35 -5.43
N ALA A 187 -6.37 -15.09 -5.11
CA ALA A 187 -7.23 -13.98 -5.53
C ALA A 187 -7.08 -13.76 -7.05
N ARG A 188 -8.17 -13.37 -7.70
CA ARG A 188 -8.21 -13.13 -9.14
C ARG A 188 -8.15 -11.67 -9.50
N LYS A 189 -8.81 -10.80 -8.73
CA LYS A 189 -8.90 -9.36 -8.98
C LYS A 189 -8.34 -8.58 -7.78
N GLY A 190 -7.37 -7.73 -8.04
CA GLY A 190 -6.75 -6.89 -7.04
C GLY A 190 -6.62 -5.44 -7.49
N LEU A 191 -6.61 -4.52 -6.52
CA LEU A 191 -6.42 -3.09 -6.76
C LEU A 191 -5.37 -2.54 -5.80
N ALA A 192 -4.42 -1.76 -6.31
CA ALA A 192 -3.55 -0.91 -5.52
C ALA A 192 -3.80 0.55 -5.84
N SER A 193 -3.83 1.42 -4.80
CA SER A 193 -4.03 2.86 -4.99
C SER A 193 -3.33 3.68 -3.90
N LEU A 194 -2.93 4.90 -4.26
CA LEU A 194 -2.33 5.85 -3.33
C LEU A 194 -2.64 7.30 -3.72
N CYS A 195 -2.62 8.17 -2.72
CA CYS A 195 -2.62 9.62 -2.90
C CYS A 195 -1.21 10.13 -3.20
N ILE A 196 -1.13 11.26 -3.86
CA ILE A 196 0.12 11.94 -4.22
C ILE A 196 -0.01 13.40 -3.83
N GLY A 197 1.04 13.96 -3.26
CA GLY A 197 1.11 15.38 -2.90
C GLY A 197 0.78 16.29 -4.08
N GLY A 198 0.11 17.40 -3.81
CA GLY A 198 -0.37 18.33 -4.82
C GLY A 198 -1.79 18.04 -5.34
N GLY A 199 -2.52 17.09 -4.75
CA GLY A 199 -3.91 16.78 -5.12
C GLY A 199 -4.01 15.77 -6.25
N GLN A 200 -3.27 14.66 -6.19
CA GLN A 200 -3.33 13.60 -7.20
C GLN A 200 -3.57 12.23 -6.56
N GLY A 201 -4.04 11.31 -7.36
CA GLY A 201 -4.17 9.90 -7.03
C GLY A 201 -3.84 9.00 -8.21
N VAL A 202 -3.34 7.82 -7.93
CA VAL A 202 -3.14 6.76 -8.93
C VAL A 202 -3.69 5.44 -8.41
N ALA A 203 -4.17 4.62 -9.33
CA ALA A 203 -4.66 3.27 -9.05
C ALA A 203 -4.29 2.31 -10.18
N ILE A 204 -4.09 1.05 -9.85
CA ILE A 204 -3.86 -0.03 -10.80
C ILE A 204 -4.72 -1.23 -10.45
N CYS A 205 -5.35 -1.82 -11.45
CA CYS A 205 -6.12 -3.07 -11.37
C CYS A 205 -5.29 -4.21 -11.94
N LEU A 206 -5.13 -5.26 -11.16
CA LEU A 206 -4.38 -6.46 -11.52
C LEU A 206 -5.32 -7.67 -11.54
N GLU A 207 -5.11 -8.60 -12.49
CA GLU A 207 -5.85 -9.87 -12.55
C GLU A 207 -4.95 -11.07 -12.77
N ARG A 208 -5.45 -12.26 -12.34
CA ARG A 208 -4.77 -13.55 -12.46
C ARG A 208 -5.68 -14.61 -13.06
#